data_aebb3add014d02f448898a3e55957536
#
_entry.id   aebb3add014d02f448898a3e55957536
#
_cell.length_a   1.000
_cell.length_b   1.000
_cell.length_c   1.000
_cell.angle_alpha   90.00
_cell.angle_beta   90.00
_cell.angle_gamma   90.00
#
_symmetry.space_group_name_H-M   'P 1'
#
loop_
_entity.id
_entity.type
_entity.pdbx_description
1 polymer ?
#
loop_
_entity_poly.entity_id
_entity_poly.type
_entity_poly.pdbx_seq_one_letter_code
_entity_poly.pdbx_strand_id
1 'polypeptide(L)'
;MPRSSYYLLALLLSFITTFLCSCSCPPGSETDATPSSPASSLPKDTTIASPSPAPLHPPAEPPQSYYLPYTPSKHLSRFPFPSKLWQKAGPNGIDEDRQKDIKSWHTHNPSLRHEIFTDGNAEQYVLDQFAKFPDIIDIYQDLQVPILKADFLRQLILYADGGVWSDLDVTCNTPIDSWIPQKYKNQTNLVVGLEFNGNQFASWTVMAKPKTNHITAAIEYIMDALESSAEEANTTIAGLTMKTISDVVAVTGPQAMTQAILRSISVELGETVTGENVSNLHEPVLLHDVLVLPNAAFAAMQAGFPEDQGPYLVEHHYAGSWKNDAGGESVVKSPIEQDHVQEEKEKSESDHGAVKSEIREDGDS
;
A
#
# COMPACT_ATOMS: atom_id res chain seq x y z
N MET A 1 -8.97 -40.86 -2.12
CA MET A 1 -8.51 -40.80 -0.71
C MET A 1 -7.96 -39.40 -0.48
N PRO A 2 -8.45 -38.64 0.50
CA PRO A 2 -8.35 -37.19 0.52
C PRO A 2 -7.04 -36.67 1.10
N ARG A 3 -6.43 -35.72 0.44
CA ARG A 3 -5.36 -34.87 0.98
C ARG A 3 -5.97 -33.49 1.37
N SER A 4 -6.65 -33.47 2.48
CA SER A 4 -7.23 -32.23 3.02
C SER A 4 -7.18 -32.27 4.55
N SER A 5 -6.01 -32.07 5.15
CA SER A 5 -5.93 -31.98 6.63
C SER A 5 -4.68 -31.27 7.19
N TYR A 6 -3.88 -30.59 6.37
CA TYR A 6 -2.63 -29.97 6.88
C TYR A 6 -2.63 -28.41 6.87
N TYR A 7 -3.70 -27.77 6.39
CA TYR A 7 -3.73 -26.30 6.35
C TYR A 7 -4.41 -25.63 7.56
N LEU A 8 -5.01 -26.40 8.46
CA LEU A 8 -5.72 -25.83 9.64
C LEU A 8 -4.85 -25.68 10.89
N LEU A 9 -3.61 -26.15 10.91
CA LEU A 9 -2.78 -26.14 12.12
C LEU A 9 -1.73 -25.03 12.19
N ALA A 10 -1.53 -24.26 11.11
CA ALA A 10 -0.53 -23.18 11.06
C ALA A 10 -1.08 -21.79 11.45
N LEU A 11 -2.40 -21.63 11.59
CA LEU A 11 -3.03 -20.34 11.91
C LEU A 11 -3.43 -20.16 13.39
N LEU A 12 -3.17 -21.15 14.25
CA LEU A 12 -3.58 -21.10 15.67
C LEU A 12 -2.46 -20.79 16.67
N LEU A 13 -1.24 -20.48 16.23
CA LEU A 13 -0.09 -20.26 17.12
C LEU A 13 0.40 -18.81 17.18
N SER A 14 -0.29 -17.86 16.56
CA SER A 14 0.12 -16.44 16.54
C SER A 14 -0.71 -15.50 17.44
N PHE A 15 -1.61 -15.99 18.28
CA PHE A 15 -2.52 -15.16 19.07
C PHE A 15 -2.36 -15.24 20.60
N ILE A 16 -1.26 -15.75 21.13
CA ILE A 16 -1.06 -15.81 22.59
C ILE A 16 0.34 -15.25 22.96
N THR A 17 0.55 -13.96 22.84
CA THR A 17 1.59 -13.25 23.61
C THR A 17 1.38 -11.74 23.57
N THR A 18 0.30 -11.21 24.11
CA THR A 18 0.23 -9.79 24.53
C THR A 18 -0.91 -9.60 25.54
N PHE A 19 -0.77 -10.13 26.72
CA PHE A 19 -1.49 -9.62 27.90
C PHE A 19 -0.66 -10.04 29.13
N LEU A 20 -0.09 -9.05 29.83
CA LEU A 20 0.25 -8.94 31.22
C LEU A 20 1.49 -8.07 31.43
N CYS A 21 1.30 -6.78 31.61
CA CYS A 21 2.13 -6.00 32.53
C CYS A 21 1.32 -4.83 33.08
N SER A 22 0.56 -5.12 34.14
CA SER A 22 0.08 -4.13 35.10
C SER A 22 1.21 -3.88 36.08
N CYS A 23 1.70 -2.69 36.17
CA CYS A 23 2.55 -2.26 37.29
C CYS A 23 1.96 -1.06 37.98
N SER A 24 1.65 -1.31 39.24
CA SER A 24 1.24 -0.40 40.29
C SER A 24 2.34 0.61 40.63
N CYS A 25 1.98 1.86 40.81
CA CYS A 25 2.77 2.85 41.57
C CYS A 25 2.24 3.01 42.99
N PRO A 26 3.08 3.13 44.04
CA PRO A 26 2.68 3.62 45.33
C PRO A 26 2.98 5.13 45.49
N PRO A 27 2.28 5.83 46.40
CA PRO A 27 2.37 7.28 46.64
C PRO A 27 3.22 7.68 47.83
N GLY A 28 3.62 8.93 47.87
CA GLY A 28 4.12 9.64 49.03
C GLY A 28 5.47 10.33 48.73
N SER A 29 5.80 11.55 49.18
CA SER A 29 5.30 12.44 50.20
C SER A 29 5.89 13.84 49.94
N GLU A 30 5.13 14.88 50.27
CA GLU A 30 5.56 16.27 50.37
C GLU A 30 6.67 16.48 51.40
N THR A 31 7.59 17.41 51.14
CA THR A 31 8.12 18.31 52.16
C THR A 31 8.67 19.62 51.55
N ASP A 32 8.13 20.72 52.07
CA ASP A 32 8.57 22.12 51.97
C ASP A 32 10.03 22.33 52.31
N ALA A 33 10.68 23.31 51.67
CA ALA A 33 11.44 24.40 52.32
C ALA A 33 12.15 25.33 51.29
N THR A 34 11.74 26.56 51.25
CA THR A 34 12.56 27.75 50.92
C THR A 34 13.14 28.33 52.24
N PRO A 35 14.05 29.37 52.31
CA PRO A 35 14.79 30.12 51.29
C PRO A 35 16.27 30.43 51.69
N SER A 36 17.05 31.05 50.84
CA SER A 36 17.85 32.26 51.15
C SER A 36 18.99 32.51 50.13
N SER A 37 18.98 33.74 49.63
CA SER A 37 20.14 34.40 49.01
C SER A 37 21.20 34.80 50.08
N PRO A 38 22.45 35.05 49.64
CA PRO A 38 22.89 36.42 49.66
C PRO A 38 23.70 36.91 48.45
N ALA A 39 23.61 38.22 48.28
CA ALA A 39 24.31 39.07 47.36
C ALA A 39 25.83 39.16 47.57
N SER A 40 26.62 39.38 46.50
CA SER A 40 27.85 40.14 46.53
C SER A 40 28.33 40.61 45.15
N SER A 41 28.27 41.92 44.95
CA SER A 41 29.26 42.89 44.37
C SER A 41 29.76 42.67 42.91
N LEU A 42 29.39 43.66 42.10
CA LEU A 42 29.99 44.11 40.83
C LEU A 42 31.49 44.55 40.96
N PRO A 43 32.21 44.54 39.84
CA PRO A 43 32.92 45.73 39.41
C PRO A 43 32.49 46.23 37.98
N LYS A 44 32.70 47.55 37.85
CA LYS A 44 32.31 48.43 36.76
C LYS A 44 33.24 48.33 35.53
N ASP A 45 32.67 48.73 34.40
CA ASP A 45 33.24 49.33 33.20
C ASP A 45 34.23 48.55 32.35
N THR A 46 33.69 48.08 31.20
CA THR A 46 34.38 48.19 29.91
C THR A 46 33.33 48.37 28.81
N THR A 47 33.29 49.53 28.21
CA THR A 47 32.44 49.91 27.07
C THR A 47 32.96 49.19 25.84
N ILE A 48 32.25 48.15 25.38
CA ILE A 48 32.47 47.52 24.06
C ILE A 48 31.31 47.96 23.18
N ALA A 49 31.66 48.63 22.07
CA ALA A 49 30.74 49.06 21.04
C ALA A 49 29.92 47.88 20.50
N SER A 50 28.61 48.02 20.56
CA SER A 50 27.67 47.07 19.94
C SER A 50 27.86 47.04 18.42
N PRO A 51 28.01 45.87 17.78
CA PRO A 51 27.91 45.75 16.33
C PRO A 51 26.44 46.00 15.92
N SER A 52 26.26 46.80 14.87
CA SER A 52 24.99 47.10 14.23
C SER A 52 24.28 45.79 13.86
N PRO A 53 22.97 45.62 14.12
CA PRO A 53 22.24 44.42 13.74
C PRO A 53 22.26 44.25 12.22
N ALA A 54 22.69 43.07 11.76
CA ALA A 54 22.54 42.67 10.37
C ALA A 54 21.04 42.70 9.97
N PRO A 55 20.71 43.00 8.71
CA PRO A 55 19.33 43.01 8.27
C PRO A 55 18.74 41.62 8.49
N LEU A 56 17.64 41.56 9.22
CA LEU A 56 16.82 40.34 9.40
C LEU A 56 16.33 39.93 8.02
N HIS A 57 16.85 38.83 7.50
CA HIS A 57 16.18 38.15 6.40
C HIS A 57 14.75 37.83 6.86
N PRO A 58 13.73 38.05 5.99
CA PRO A 58 12.39 37.57 6.31
C PRO A 58 12.48 36.07 6.66
N PRO A 59 11.70 35.61 7.64
CA PRO A 59 11.66 34.19 7.95
C PRO A 59 11.36 33.44 6.64
N ALA A 60 12.13 32.38 6.37
CA ALA A 60 11.85 31.49 5.24
C ALA A 60 10.37 31.09 5.33
N GLU A 61 9.64 31.24 4.23
CA GLU A 61 8.28 30.74 4.17
C GLU A 61 8.32 29.26 4.63
N PRO A 62 7.39 28.85 5.51
CA PRO A 62 7.32 27.43 5.88
C PRO A 62 7.22 26.61 4.60
N PRO A 63 7.87 25.44 4.52
CA PRO A 63 7.80 24.60 3.34
C PRO A 63 6.31 24.43 2.97
N GLN A 64 5.96 24.72 1.72
CA GLN A 64 4.62 24.51 1.22
C GLN A 64 4.36 23.00 1.35
N SER A 65 3.58 22.63 2.35
CA SER A 65 3.07 21.28 2.49
C SER A 65 2.17 21.02 1.29
N TYR A 66 2.63 20.22 0.34
CA TYR A 66 1.91 19.86 -0.87
C TYR A 66 0.90 18.74 -0.58
N TYR A 67 -0.06 19.01 0.31
CA TYR A 67 -1.18 18.10 0.50
C TYR A 67 -2.04 18.02 -0.77
N LEU A 68 -2.50 16.82 -1.08
CA LEU A 68 -3.47 16.62 -2.14
C LEU A 68 -4.73 17.44 -1.84
N PRO A 69 -5.31 18.15 -2.83
CA PRO A 69 -6.42 19.05 -2.57
C PRO A 69 -7.69 18.31 -2.15
N TYR A 70 -8.31 18.79 -1.08
CA TYR A 70 -9.62 18.32 -0.62
C TYR A 70 -10.70 18.60 -1.68
N THR A 71 -11.51 17.57 -2.00
CA THR A 71 -12.64 17.69 -2.92
C THR A 71 -13.95 17.32 -2.20
N PRO A 72 -14.91 18.25 -2.07
CA PRO A 72 -16.18 17.94 -1.40
C PRO A 72 -16.91 16.77 -2.04
N SER A 73 -17.32 15.77 -1.26
CA SER A 73 -18.00 14.56 -1.70
C SER A 73 -19.26 14.83 -2.53
N LYS A 74 -20.04 15.86 -2.16
CA LYS A 74 -21.21 16.30 -2.93
C LYS A 74 -20.88 16.81 -4.33
N HIS A 75 -19.67 17.32 -4.54
CA HIS A 75 -19.22 17.72 -5.87
C HIS A 75 -18.97 16.48 -6.74
N LEU A 76 -18.27 15.50 -6.22
CA LEU A 76 -17.96 14.25 -6.92
C LEU A 76 -19.21 13.42 -7.25
N SER A 77 -20.22 13.43 -6.37
CA SER A 77 -21.48 12.69 -6.57
C SER A 77 -22.24 13.10 -7.83
N ARG A 78 -21.95 14.27 -8.42
CA ARG A 78 -22.59 14.74 -9.65
C ARG A 78 -22.03 14.10 -10.92
N PHE A 79 -20.87 13.45 -10.83
CA PHE A 79 -20.20 12.83 -11.98
C PHE A 79 -20.37 11.31 -11.91
N PRO A 80 -20.46 10.62 -13.06
CA PRO A 80 -20.42 9.17 -13.10
C PRO A 80 -19.03 8.65 -12.72
N PHE A 81 -18.94 7.38 -12.37
CA PHE A 81 -17.66 6.71 -12.31
C PHE A 81 -17.03 6.64 -13.70
N PRO A 82 -15.70 6.86 -13.83
CA PRO A 82 -15.03 6.65 -15.10
C PRO A 82 -15.14 5.18 -15.56
N SER A 83 -15.48 4.97 -16.84
CA SER A 83 -15.55 3.63 -17.45
C SER A 83 -14.13 3.17 -17.83
N LYS A 84 -13.29 2.95 -16.81
CA LYS A 84 -11.88 2.58 -16.93
C LYS A 84 -11.58 1.40 -16.02
N LEU A 85 -10.80 0.43 -16.52
CA LEU A 85 -10.19 -0.64 -15.76
C LEU A 85 -8.67 -0.49 -15.81
N TRP A 86 -8.04 -0.58 -14.67
CA TRP A 86 -6.62 -0.48 -14.46
C TRP A 86 -6.09 -1.78 -13.87
N GLN A 87 -5.07 -2.34 -14.49
CA GLN A 87 -4.35 -3.52 -14.00
C GLN A 87 -2.85 -3.30 -14.14
N LYS A 88 -2.03 -4.05 -13.41
CA LYS A 88 -0.57 -3.99 -13.51
C LYS A 88 -0.02 -5.38 -13.75
N ALA A 89 0.74 -5.54 -14.83
CA ALA A 89 1.51 -6.76 -15.11
C ALA A 89 2.86 -6.72 -14.37
N GLY A 90 3.29 -7.89 -13.92
CA GLY A 90 4.65 -8.12 -13.46
C GLY A 90 5.64 -8.25 -14.63
N PRO A 91 6.93 -8.46 -14.34
CA PRO A 91 7.99 -8.53 -15.35
C PRO A 91 7.86 -9.68 -16.35
N ASN A 92 7.14 -10.75 -15.98
CA ASN A 92 6.90 -11.90 -16.87
C ASN A 92 5.71 -11.69 -17.82
N GLY A 93 5.02 -10.53 -17.73
CA GLY A 93 3.88 -10.21 -18.57
C GLY A 93 2.60 -10.94 -18.19
N ILE A 94 1.83 -11.36 -19.17
CA ILE A 94 0.48 -11.92 -19.00
C ILE A 94 0.49 -13.36 -19.52
N ASP A 95 0.33 -14.31 -18.61
CA ASP A 95 0.18 -15.74 -18.91
C ASP A 95 -1.25 -16.10 -19.38
N GLU A 96 -1.49 -17.38 -19.71
CA GLU A 96 -2.79 -17.84 -20.20
C GLU A 96 -3.93 -17.71 -19.18
N ASP A 97 -3.66 -17.88 -17.90
CA ASP A 97 -4.69 -17.78 -16.86
C ASP A 97 -5.07 -16.31 -16.63
N ARG A 98 -4.10 -15.41 -16.56
CA ARG A 98 -4.34 -13.96 -16.53
C ARG A 98 -5.06 -13.44 -17.77
N GLN A 99 -4.78 -14.02 -18.98
CA GLN A 99 -5.53 -13.71 -20.19
C GLN A 99 -7.02 -14.10 -20.07
N LYS A 100 -7.33 -15.22 -19.40
CA LYS A 100 -8.73 -15.62 -19.14
C LYS A 100 -9.42 -14.65 -18.21
N ASP A 101 -8.72 -14.22 -17.15
CA ASP A 101 -9.24 -13.23 -16.20
C ASP A 101 -9.52 -11.89 -16.91
N ILE A 102 -8.57 -11.38 -17.68
CA ILE A 102 -8.74 -10.17 -18.50
C ILE A 102 -9.93 -10.30 -19.44
N LYS A 103 -10.09 -11.44 -20.11
CA LYS A 103 -11.21 -11.69 -21.01
C LYS A 103 -12.56 -11.64 -20.31
N SER A 104 -12.64 -12.06 -19.04
CA SER A 104 -13.87 -11.99 -18.25
C SER A 104 -14.34 -10.54 -18.08
N TRP A 105 -13.43 -9.62 -17.81
CA TRP A 105 -13.73 -8.18 -17.71
C TRP A 105 -14.31 -7.62 -19.00
N HIS A 106 -13.70 -7.93 -20.15
CA HIS A 106 -14.21 -7.48 -21.46
C HIS A 106 -15.54 -8.12 -21.84
N THR A 107 -15.77 -9.37 -21.42
CA THR A 107 -17.03 -10.08 -21.69
C THR A 107 -18.20 -9.42 -20.97
N HIS A 108 -18.01 -9.06 -19.70
CA HIS A 108 -19.05 -8.43 -18.90
C HIS A 108 -19.16 -6.91 -19.10
N ASN A 109 -18.09 -6.26 -19.59
CA ASN A 109 -18.01 -4.81 -19.74
C ASN A 109 -17.41 -4.42 -21.09
N PRO A 110 -18.09 -4.64 -22.23
CA PRO A 110 -17.49 -4.49 -23.56
C PRO A 110 -17.12 -3.05 -23.95
N SER A 111 -17.65 -2.05 -23.26
CA SER A 111 -17.34 -0.63 -23.47
C SER A 111 -16.27 -0.08 -22.51
N LEU A 112 -15.72 -0.93 -21.65
CA LEU A 112 -14.74 -0.53 -20.64
C LEU A 112 -13.39 -0.24 -21.31
N ARG A 113 -12.84 0.95 -21.06
CA ARG A 113 -11.46 1.23 -21.43
C ARG A 113 -10.53 0.52 -20.45
N HIS A 114 -9.73 -0.40 -20.96
CA HIS A 114 -8.81 -1.19 -20.16
C HIS A 114 -7.37 -0.80 -20.46
N GLU A 115 -6.62 -0.51 -19.41
CA GLU A 115 -5.19 -0.22 -19.47
C GLU A 115 -4.42 -1.13 -18.49
N ILE A 116 -3.33 -1.72 -19.00
CA ILE A 116 -2.45 -2.58 -18.21
C ILE A 116 -1.10 -1.88 -18.10
N PHE A 117 -0.69 -1.61 -16.87
CA PHE A 117 0.62 -1.04 -16.59
C PHE A 117 1.72 -2.08 -16.55
N THR A 118 2.89 -1.69 -17.01
CA THR A 118 4.19 -2.32 -16.71
C THR A 118 4.96 -1.40 -15.78
N ASP A 119 6.09 -1.83 -15.24
CA ASP A 119 6.88 -0.99 -14.34
C ASP A 119 7.31 0.33 -15.03
N GLY A 120 7.73 0.26 -16.30
CA GLY A 120 8.22 1.45 -17.02
C GLY A 120 7.15 2.48 -17.34
N ASN A 121 5.97 2.07 -17.82
CA ASN A 121 4.91 3.03 -18.12
C ASN A 121 4.16 3.51 -16.85
N ALA A 122 4.19 2.73 -15.77
CA ALA A 122 3.67 3.15 -14.48
C ALA A 122 4.50 4.30 -13.89
N GLU A 123 5.82 4.22 -13.98
CA GLU A 123 6.70 5.30 -13.53
C GLU A 123 6.44 6.60 -14.31
N GLN A 124 6.38 6.52 -15.64
CA GLN A 124 6.07 7.69 -16.47
C GLN A 124 4.70 8.27 -16.14
N TYR A 125 3.70 7.43 -15.89
CA TYR A 125 2.37 7.88 -15.48
C TYR A 125 2.41 8.69 -14.18
N VAL A 126 3.17 8.21 -13.17
CA VAL A 126 3.29 8.93 -11.89
C VAL A 126 3.99 10.27 -12.09
N LEU A 127 5.09 10.32 -12.85
CA LEU A 127 5.79 11.56 -13.17
C LEU A 127 4.87 12.59 -13.84
N ASP A 128 4.04 12.17 -14.78
CA ASP A 128 3.15 13.06 -15.53
C ASP A 128 1.96 13.54 -14.67
N GLN A 129 1.30 12.64 -13.95
CA GLN A 129 0.09 12.96 -13.18
C GLN A 129 0.39 13.70 -11.88
N PHE A 130 1.55 13.46 -11.27
CA PHE A 130 1.93 14.02 -9.98
C PHE A 130 3.07 15.03 -10.05
N ALA A 131 3.32 15.65 -11.21
CA ALA A 131 4.37 16.66 -11.43
C ALA A 131 4.33 17.85 -10.43
N LYS A 132 3.19 18.11 -9.80
CA LYS A 132 3.00 19.14 -8.78
C LYS A 132 3.19 18.66 -7.34
N PHE A 133 3.45 17.39 -7.14
CA PHE A 133 3.57 16.71 -5.85
C PHE A 133 4.89 15.93 -5.80
N PRO A 134 6.03 16.64 -5.68
CA PRO A 134 7.36 16.01 -5.74
C PRO A 134 7.53 14.91 -4.69
N ASP A 135 6.99 15.08 -3.48
CA ASP A 135 7.10 14.08 -2.41
C ASP A 135 6.49 12.72 -2.82
N ILE A 136 5.38 12.73 -3.55
CA ILE A 136 4.76 11.51 -4.10
C ILE A 136 5.67 10.86 -5.14
N ILE A 137 6.28 11.67 -6.01
CA ILE A 137 7.20 11.18 -7.06
C ILE A 137 8.43 10.57 -6.41
N ASP A 138 9.04 11.28 -5.45
CA ASP A 138 10.26 10.83 -4.78
C ASP A 138 10.03 9.51 -4.06
N ILE A 139 8.96 9.38 -3.27
CA ILE A 139 8.58 8.12 -2.62
C ILE A 139 8.36 7.01 -3.66
N TYR A 140 7.59 7.27 -4.72
CA TYR A 140 7.30 6.26 -5.73
C TYR A 140 8.57 5.76 -6.44
N GLN A 141 9.50 6.66 -6.77
CA GLN A 141 10.77 6.32 -7.40
C GLN A 141 11.71 5.57 -6.46
N ASP A 142 11.73 5.95 -5.19
CA ASP A 142 12.54 5.30 -4.17
C ASP A 142 12.07 3.87 -3.84
N LEU A 143 10.80 3.54 -4.02
CA LEU A 143 10.28 2.20 -3.75
C LEU A 143 10.91 1.15 -4.67
N GLN A 144 11.73 0.25 -4.08
CA GLN A 144 12.40 -0.84 -4.77
C GLN A 144 11.64 -2.18 -4.65
N VAL A 145 10.81 -2.33 -3.61
CA VAL A 145 10.02 -3.56 -3.39
C VAL A 145 8.77 -3.53 -4.27
N PRO A 146 8.61 -4.46 -5.23
CA PRO A 146 7.56 -4.41 -6.24
C PRO A 146 6.13 -4.35 -5.68
N ILE A 147 5.84 -5.10 -4.61
CA ILE A 147 4.50 -5.08 -4.01
C ILE A 147 4.16 -3.72 -3.40
N LEU A 148 5.10 -3.08 -2.68
CA LEU A 148 4.86 -1.76 -2.10
C LEU A 148 4.61 -0.72 -3.19
N LYS A 149 5.39 -0.80 -4.27
CA LYS A 149 5.26 0.08 -5.43
C LYS A 149 3.92 -0.11 -6.15
N ALA A 150 3.46 -1.36 -6.28
CA ALA A 150 2.16 -1.69 -6.88
C ALA A 150 0.97 -1.24 -6.02
N ASP A 151 1.04 -1.44 -4.71
CA ASP A 151 0.02 -1.01 -3.77
C ASP A 151 -0.11 0.52 -3.74
N PHE A 152 1.02 1.23 -3.76
CA PHE A 152 1.02 2.69 -3.83
C PHE A 152 0.48 3.19 -5.18
N LEU A 153 0.92 2.60 -6.30
CA LEU A 153 0.43 2.91 -7.64
C LEU A 153 -1.10 2.80 -7.76
N ARG A 154 -1.69 1.77 -7.16
CA ARG A 154 -3.14 1.56 -7.13
C ARG A 154 -3.87 2.79 -6.60
N GLN A 155 -3.41 3.33 -5.50
CA GLN A 155 -4.03 4.51 -4.90
C GLN A 155 -3.80 5.77 -5.76
N LEU A 156 -2.60 5.93 -6.31
CA LEU A 156 -2.27 7.07 -7.18
C LEU A 156 -3.15 7.10 -8.44
N ILE A 157 -3.35 5.96 -9.10
CA ILE A 157 -4.21 5.86 -10.29
C ILE A 157 -5.67 6.15 -9.93
N LEU A 158 -6.18 5.56 -8.86
CA LEU A 158 -7.55 5.79 -8.41
C LEU A 158 -7.78 7.25 -8.01
N TYR A 159 -6.78 7.93 -7.45
CA TYR A 159 -6.86 9.35 -7.17
C TYR A 159 -6.87 10.19 -8.44
N ALA A 160 -5.94 9.97 -9.36
CA ALA A 160 -5.76 10.83 -10.53
C ALA A 160 -6.91 10.67 -11.53
N ASP A 161 -7.27 9.46 -11.88
CA ASP A 161 -8.17 9.12 -12.97
C ASP A 161 -9.48 8.46 -12.53
N GLY A 162 -9.52 7.84 -11.36
CA GLY A 162 -10.65 7.02 -10.92
C GLY A 162 -10.86 5.80 -11.80
N GLY A 163 -12.04 5.19 -11.72
CA GLY A 163 -12.37 3.95 -12.41
C GLY A 163 -12.26 2.74 -11.49
N VAL A 164 -11.97 1.58 -12.03
CA VAL A 164 -11.77 0.33 -11.31
C VAL A 164 -10.32 -0.07 -11.37
N TRP A 165 -9.68 -0.25 -10.23
CA TRP A 165 -8.46 -1.05 -10.12
C TRP A 165 -8.84 -2.51 -9.91
N SER A 166 -8.16 -3.42 -10.58
CA SER A 166 -8.26 -4.86 -10.30
C SER A 166 -6.91 -5.52 -10.52
N ASP A 167 -6.51 -6.41 -9.61
CA ASP A 167 -5.32 -7.23 -9.81
C ASP A 167 -5.53 -8.19 -10.99
N LEU A 168 -4.45 -8.67 -11.62
CA LEU A 168 -4.52 -9.49 -12.83
C LEU A 168 -5.09 -10.89 -12.62
N ASP A 169 -5.05 -11.38 -11.38
CA ASP A 169 -5.57 -12.68 -10.97
C ASP A 169 -7.01 -12.58 -10.41
N VAL A 170 -7.81 -11.69 -10.99
CA VAL A 170 -9.21 -11.46 -10.63
C VAL A 170 -10.11 -11.65 -11.82
N THR A 171 -11.01 -12.62 -11.75
CA THR A 171 -12.10 -12.84 -12.72
C THR A 171 -13.27 -11.90 -12.44
N CYS A 172 -13.81 -11.25 -13.46
CA CYS A 172 -15.06 -10.48 -13.37
C CYS A 172 -16.26 -11.39 -13.62
N ASN A 173 -17.17 -11.49 -12.66
CA ASN A 173 -18.37 -12.33 -12.77
C ASN A 173 -19.63 -11.55 -13.13
N THR A 174 -19.62 -10.21 -12.94
CA THR A 174 -20.83 -9.39 -13.05
C THR A 174 -20.50 -8.01 -13.64
N PRO A 175 -21.32 -7.45 -14.54
CA PRO A 175 -21.09 -6.11 -15.08
C PRO A 175 -20.95 -5.04 -13.99
N ILE A 176 -19.95 -4.18 -14.12
CA ILE A 176 -19.64 -3.10 -13.14
C ILE A 176 -20.85 -2.20 -12.89
N ASP A 177 -21.67 -1.93 -13.90
CA ASP A 177 -22.86 -1.09 -13.79
C ASP A 177 -23.89 -1.63 -12.80
N SER A 178 -23.84 -2.91 -12.45
CA SER A 178 -24.72 -3.58 -11.49
C SER A 178 -24.18 -3.61 -10.06
N TRP A 179 -22.90 -3.23 -9.84
CA TRP A 179 -22.27 -3.30 -8.51
C TRP A 179 -22.88 -2.37 -7.49
N ILE A 180 -23.38 -1.21 -7.95
CA ILE A 180 -23.95 -0.21 -7.06
C ILE A 180 -25.47 -0.32 -7.10
N PRO A 181 -26.14 -0.68 -6.00
CA PRO A 181 -27.60 -0.67 -5.94
C PRO A 181 -28.18 0.70 -6.31
N GLN A 182 -29.31 0.71 -7.03
CA GLN A 182 -29.91 1.93 -7.56
C GLN A 182 -30.13 3.01 -6.49
N LYS A 183 -30.46 2.62 -5.26
CA LYS A 183 -30.67 3.54 -4.11
C LYS A 183 -29.41 4.34 -3.74
N TYR A 184 -28.20 3.85 -4.10
CA TYR A 184 -26.93 4.46 -3.72
C TYR A 184 -26.20 5.13 -4.89
N LYS A 185 -26.63 4.94 -6.16
CA LYS A 185 -25.88 5.39 -7.36
C LYS A 185 -25.47 6.87 -7.35
N ASN A 186 -26.33 7.75 -6.83
CA ASN A 186 -26.08 9.19 -6.83
C ASN A 186 -25.35 9.68 -5.57
N GLN A 187 -24.98 8.79 -4.66
CA GLN A 187 -24.34 9.14 -3.39
C GLN A 187 -22.93 8.53 -3.30
N THR A 188 -22.69 7.44 -4.02
CA THR A 188 -21.43 6.69 -3.95
C THR A 188 -20.33 7.38 -4.75
N ASN A 189 -19.16 7.55 -4.12
CA ASN A 189 -17.92 8.02 -4.75
C ASN A 189 -16.79 6.99 -4.66
N LEU A 190 -16.88 6.05 -3.73
CA LEU A 190 -15.95 4.94 -3.55
C LEU A 190 -16.72 3.65 -3.30
N VAL A 191 -16.29 2.55 -3.92
CA VAL A 191 -16.82 1.19 -3.68
C VAL A 191 -15.67 0.30 -3.23
N VAL A 192 -15.83 -0.35 -2.10
CA VAL A 192 -14.91 -1.34 -1.53
C VAL A 192 -15.68 -2.59 -1.13
N GLY A 193 -15.04 -3.73 -1.16
CA GLY A 193 -15.59 -4.99 -0.68
C GLY A 193 -14.87 -5.45 0.58
N LEU A 194 -15.56 -6.17 1.44
CA LEU A 194 -14.97 -6.76 2.64
C LEU A 194 -14.16 -8.01 2.32
N GLU A 195 -13.12 -8.26 3.11
CA GLU A 195 -12.40 -9.54 3.19
C GLU A 195 -12.18 -9.97 4.65
N PHE A 196 -11.79 -11.22 4.87
CA PHE A 196 -11.57 -11.81 6.20
C PHE A 196 -12.72 -11.56 7.20
N ASN A 197 -13.95 -11.92 6.78
CA ASN A 197 -15.16 -11.74 7.58
C ASN A 197 -15.44 -10.27 8.00
N GLY A 198 -14.96 -9.32 7.23
CA GLY A 198 -15.21 -7.91 7.46
C GLY A 198 -14.14 -7.18 8.26
N ASN A 199 -12.96 -7.79 8.47
CA ASN A 199 -11.90 -7.12 9.21
C ASN A 199 -11.16 -6.05 8.39
N GLN A 200 -11.17 -6.17 7.06
CA GLN A 200 -10.54 -5.20 6.17
C GLN A 200 -11.19 -5.15 4.79
N PHE A 201 -10.86 -4.12 4.02
CA PHE A 201 -11.31 -3.96 2.64
C PHE A 201 -10.33 -4.67 1.69
N ALA A 202 -10.88 -5.41 0.73
CA ALA A 202 -10.13 -6.02 -0.35
C ALA A 202 -9.43 -4.95 -1.20
N SER A 203 -8.10 -4.99 -1.27
CA SER A 203 -7.32 -4.03 -2.06
C SER A 203 -7.16 -4.44 -3.53
N TRP A 204 -7.37 -5.70 -3.85
CA TRP A 204 -7.26 -6.22 -5.23
C TRP A 204 -8.36 -5.76 -6.18
N THR A 205 -9.47 -5.23 -5.67
CA THR A 205 -10.53 -4.62 -6.47
C THR A 205 -11.11 -3.43 -5.73
N VAL A 206 -10.98 -2.24 -6.31
CA VAL A 206 -11.49 -0.98 -5.77
C VAL A 206 -12.03 -0.13 -6.91
N MET A 207 -13.21 0.49 -6.73
CA MET A 207 -13.78 1.40 -7.70
C MET A 207 -13.93 2.79 -7.09
N ALA A 208 -13.33 3.80 -7.69
CA ALA A 208 -13.32 5.17 -7.18
C ALA A 208 -13.65 6.20 -8.25
N LYS A 209 -14.28 7.31 -7.85
CA LYS A 209 -14.22 8.55 -8.63
C LYS A 209 -12.89 9.24 -8.38
N PRO A 210 -12.35 9.99 -9.36
CA PRO A 210 -11.08 10.67 -9.18
C PRO A 210 -11.15 11.69 -8.05
N LYS A 211 -10.05 11.87 -7.33
CA LYS A 211 -9.87 12.89 -6.28
C LYS A 211 -10.81 12.74 -5.07
N THR A 212 -11.22 11.50 -4.74
CA THR A 212 -11.95 11.27 -3.49
C THR A 212 -11.05 11.47 -2.29
N ASN A 213 -11.56 12.09 -1.22
CA ASN A 213 -10.80 12.31 0.02
C ASN A 213 -10.36 10.99 0.68
N HIS A 214 -11.11 9.93 0.48
CA HIS A 214 -10.80 8.60 1.01
C HIS A 214 -9.55 7.99 0.37
N ILE A 215 -9.36 8.17 -0.95
CA ILE A 215 -8.13 7.76 -1.65
C ILE A 215 -6.99 8.72 -1.31
N THR A 216 -7.24 10.03 -1.16
CA THR A 216 -6.26 10.97 -0.62
C THR A 216 -5.72 10.49 0.72
N ALA A 217 -6.62 10.17 1.66
CA ALA A 217 -6.22 9.65 2.98
C ALA A 217 -5.42 8.34 2.89
N ALA A 218 -5.75 7.46 1.93
CA ALA A 218 -4.97 6.23 1.71
C ALA A 218 -3.56 6.52 1.20
N ILE A 219 -3.39 7.49 0.28
CA ILE A 219 -2.07 7.92 -0.20
C ILE A 219 -1.25 8.49 0.95
N GLU A 220 -1.79 9.44 1.71
CA GLU A 220 -1.12 10.08 2.84
C GLU A 220 -0.72 9.06 3.92
N TYR A 221 -1.64 8.13 4.26
CA TYR A 221 -1.35 7.07 5.21
C TYR A 221 -0.19 6.17 4.76
N ILE A 222 -0.15 5.78 3.47
CA ILE A 222 0.92 4.95 2.93
C ILE A 222 2.25 5.70 2.95
N MET A 223 2.28 6.99 2.61
CA MET A 223 3.49 7.80 2.67
C MET A 223 4.04 7.86 4.10
N ASP A 224 3.19 8.20 5.09
CA ASP A 224 3.57 8.23 6.51
C ASP A 224 4.07 6.86 7.01
N ALA A 225 3.41 5.77 6.60
CA ALA A 225 3.78 4.42 7.01
C ALA A 225 5.12 3.95 6.39
N LEU A 226 5.41 4.36 5.15
CA LEU A 226 6.70 4.08 4.49
C LEU A 226 7.84 4.86 5.15
N GLU A 227 7.64 6.14 5.46
CA GLU A 227 8.61 6.96 6.17
C GLU A 227 8.89 6.38 7.57
N SER A 228 7.84 6.06 8.32
CA SER A 228 7.97 5.42 9.64
C SER A 228 8.71 4.08 9.57
N SER A 229 8.42 3.25 8.56
CA SER A 229 9.10 1.97 8.36
C SER A 229 10.58 2.15 8.03
N ALA A 230 10.95 3.19 7.28
CA ALA A 230 12.32 3.51 6.97
C ALA A 230 13.08 3.99 8.22
N GLU A 231 12.46 4.83 9.06
CA GLU A 231 13.00 5.28 10.34
C GLU A 231 13.23 4.10 11.29
N GLU A 232 12.24 3.23 11.48
CA GLU A 232 12.32 2.04 12.33
C GLU A 232 13.44 1.08 11.88
N ALA A 233 13.61 0.92 10.57
CA ALA A 233 14.67 0.12 9.97
C ALA A 233 16.04 0.84 9.92
N ASN A 234 16.12 2.09 10.37
CA ASN A 234 17.31 2.97 10.28
C ASN A 234 17.87 3.02 8.86
N THR A 235 17.00 3.23 7.87
CA THR A 235 17.34 3.31 6.46
C THR A 235 16.53 4.41 5.76
N THR A 236 16.60 4.49 4.43
CA THR A 236 15.73 5.33 3.59
C THR A 236 14.63 4.47 2.97
N ILE A 237 13.62 5.10 2.34
CA ILE A 237 12.57 4.37 1.59
C ILE A 237 13.20 3.49 0.51
N ALA A 238 14.25 3.97 -0.19
CA ALA A 238 14.99 3.19 -1.18
C ALA A 238 15.75 1.98 -0.59
N GLY A 239 16.05 2.00 0.70
CA GLY A 239 16.71 0.90 1.42
C GLY A 239 15.74 -0.10 2.05
N LEU A 240 14.43 0.11 1.95
CA LEU A 240 13.43 -0.85 2.42
C LEU A 240 13.46 -2.15 1.62
N THR A 241 13.32 -3.27 2.31
CA THR A 241 13.30 -4.62 1.74
C THR A 241 12.19 -5.45 2.39
N MET A 242 11.81 -6.58 1.81
CA MET A 242 10.87 -7.52 2.42
C MET A 242 11.29 -8.02 3.82
N LYS A 243 12.58 -7.89 4.16
CA LYS A 243 13.11 -8.28 5.49
C LYS A 243 13.04 -7.17 6.52
N THR A 244 13.07 -5.92 6.08
CA THR A 244 13.04 -4.75 6.97
C THR A 244 11.64 -4.21 7.20
N ILE A 245 10.69 -4.52 6.32
CA ILE A 245 9.28 -4.18 6.49
C ILE A 245 8.63 -5.19 7.42
N SER A 246 8.04 -4.72 8.51
CA SER A 246 7.39 -5.56 9.51
C SER A 246 6.15 -6.28 8.94
N ASP A 247 5.32 -5.57 8.18
CA ASP A 247 4.08 -6.08 7.60
C ASP A 247 3.67 -5.27 6.35
N VAL A 248 3.81 -5.86 5.16
CA VAL A 248 3.39 -5.27 3.89
C VAL A 248 1.90 -4.90 3.88
N VAL A 249 1.06 -5.75 4.51
CA VAL A 249 -0.40 -5.56 4.55
C VAL A 249 -0.76 -4.31 5.34
N ALA A 250 -0.02 -4.02 6.41
CA ALA A 250 -0.22 -2.87 7.27
C ALA A 250 0.42 -1.58 6.73
N VAL A 251 1.51 -1.68 5.95
CA VAL A 251 2.25 -0.51 5.46
C VAL A 251 1.66 0.05 4.16
N THR A 252 1.38 -0.79 3.17
CA THR A 252 0.85 -0.34 1.86
C THR A 252 -0.40 -1.09 1.41
N GLY A 253 -0.65 -2.25 1.99
CA GLY A 253 -1.67 -3.19 1.55
C GLY A 253 -3.09 -2.90 2.06
N PRO A 254 -3.93 -3.93 2.10
CA PRO A 254 -5.35 -3.79 2.40
C PRO A 254 -5.64 -3.25 3.80
N GLN A 255 -4.79 -3.51 4.79
CA GLN A 255 -4.98 -2.95 6.14
C GLN A 255 -4.70 -1.44 6.17
N ALA A 256 -3.62 -0.98 5.51
CA ALA A 256 -3.33 0.45 5.36
C ALA A 256 -4.50 1.18 4.71
N MET A 257 -4.99 0.68 3.58
CA MET A 257 -6.13 1.23 2.86
C MET A 257 -7.40 1.26 3.76
N THR A 258 -7.66 0.20 4.50
CA THR A 258 -8.84 0.11 5.39
C THR A 258 -8.78 1.15 6.49
N GLN A 259 -7.66 1.26 7.20
CA GLN A 259 -7.48 2.23 8.28
C GLN A 259 -7.64 3.67 7.78
N ALA A 260 -7.03 3.99 6.65
CA ALA A 260 -7.12 5.30 6.04
C ALA A 260 -8.56 5.67 5.63
N ILE A 261 -9.26 4.76 4.97
CA ILE A 261 -10.64 4.98 4.52
C ILE A 261 -11.59 5.13 5.72
N LEU A 262 -11.53 4.24 6.73
CA LEU A 262 -12.37 4.34 7.93
C LEU A 262 -12.12 5.62 8.70
N ARG A 263 -10.85 6.05 8.82
CA ARG A 263 -10.49 7.34 9.41
C ARG A 263 -11.06 8.51 8.61
N SER A 264 -10.96 8.47 7.29
CA SER A 264 -11.51 9.50 6.41
C SER A 264 -13.04 9.59 6.50
N ILE A 265 -13.75 8.44 6.55
CA ILE A 265 -15.20 8.40 6.79
C ILE A 265 -15.54 9.03 8.16
N SER A 266 -14.75 8.71 9.20
CA SER A 266 -14.94 9.26 10.54
C SER A 266 -14.85 10.79 10.54
N VAL A 267 -13.89 11.35 9.81
CA VAL A 267 -13.72 12.81 9.66
C VAL A 267 -14.94 13.44 8.94
N GLU A 268 -15.39 12.83 7.85
CA GLU A 268 -16.52 13.34 7.06
C GLU A 268 -17.85 13.26 7.81
N LEU A 269 -18.05 12.25 8.66
CA LEU A 269 -19.25 12.08 9.47
C LEU A 269 -19.18 12.85 10.80
N GLY A 270 -18.00 13.21 11.29
CA GLY A 270 -17.79 13.80 12.60
C GLY A 270 -17.99 12.82 13.76
N GLU A 271 -17.91 11.51 13.47
CA GLU A 271 -18.05 10.43 14.47
C GLU A 271 -17.06 9.29 14.17
N THR A 272 -16.74 8.51 15.20
CA THR A 272 -15.78 7.40 15.05
C THR A 272 -16.41 6.24 14.29
N VAL A 273 -15.82 5.85 13.14
CA VAL A 273 -16.18 4.67 12.35
C VAL A 273 -15.02 3.68 12.40
N THR A 274 -15.32 2.44 12.74
CA THR A 274 -14.35 1.34 12.87
C THR A 274 -14.76 0.15 12.02
N GLY A 275 -13.91 -0.88 11.95
CA GLY A 275 -14.23 -2.15 11.30
C GLY A 275 -15.52 -2.81 11.83
N GLU A 276 -15.89 -2.58 13.09
CA GLU A 276 -17.14 -3.10 13.68
C GLU A 276 -18.38 -2.58 12.97
N ASN A 277 -18.35 -1.33 12.49
CA ASN A 277 -19.48 -0.71 11.77
C ASN A 277 -19.73 -1.33 10.39
N VAL A 278 -18.74 -2.06 9.85
CA VAL A 278 -18.79 -2.67 8.53
C VAL A 278 -18.59 -4.19 8.55
N SER A 279 -18.45 -4.81 9.72
CA SER A 279 -18.28 -6.26 9.83
C SER A 279 -19.61 -7.02 9.63
N ASN A 280 -19.50 -8.27 9.17
CA ASN A 280 -20.63 -9.20 9.00
C ASN A 280 -21.79 -8.67 8.16
N LEU A 281 -21.49 -7.92 7.11
CA LEU A 281 -22.53 -7.39 6.22
C LEU A 281 -23.15 -8.51 5.38
N HIS A 282 -24.48 -8.54 5.31
CA HIS A 282 -25.27 -9.36 4.39
C HIS A 282 -25.80 -8.55 3.19
N GLU A 283 -25.80 -7.23 3.28
CA GLU A 283 -26.22 -6.30 2.24
C GLU A 283 -25.21 -5.14 2.12
N PRO A 284 -25.11 -4.51 0.94
CA PRO A 284 -24.31 -3.29 0.78
C PRO A 284 -24.76 -2.17 1.71
N VAL A 285 -23.80 -1.53 2.37
CA VAL A 285 -23.99 -0.40 3.27
C VAL A 285 -23.27 0.84 2.72
N LEU A 286 -23.95 1.97 2.73
CA LEU A 286 -23.36 3.26 2.37
C LEU A 286 -22.99 4.02 3.66
N LEU A 287 -21.70 4.26 3.86
CA LEU A 287 -21.18 5.11 4.92
C LEU A 287 -20.68 6.41 4.30
N HIS A 288 -21.36 7.50 4.57
CA HIS A 288 -21.16 8.78 3.89
C HIS A 288 -21.29 8.62 2.36
N ASP A 289 -20.21 8.51 1.63
CA ASP A 289 -20.17 8.29 0.17
C ASP A 289 -19.32 7.07 -0.23
N VAL A 290 -18.97 6.23 0.74
CA VAL A 290 -18.29 4.94 0.55
C VAL A 290 -19.32 3.82 0.62
N LEU A 291 -19.48 3.10 -0.48
CA LEU A 291 -20.28 1.89 -0.53
C LEU A 291 -19.42 0.69 -0.14
N VAL A 292 -19.75 0.09 1.00
CA VAL A 292 -19.10 -1.13 1.49
C VAL A 292 -19.96 -2.32 1.09
N LEU A 293 -19.37 -3.22 0.31
CA LEU A 293 -20.00 -4.45 -0.16
C LEU A 293 -19.70 -5.61 0.80
N PRO A 294 -20.63 -6.57 0.96
CA PRO A 294 -20.41 -7.79 1.73
C PRO A 294 -19.19 -8.58 1.25
N ASN A 295 -18.70 -9.46 2.09
CA ASN A 295 -17.52 -10.30 1.80
C ASN A 295 -17.67 -11.13 0.51
N ALA A 296 -18.87 -11.63 0.23
CA ALA A 296 -19.16 -12.38 -1.00
C ALA A 296 -18.89 -11.59 -2.28
N ALA A 297 -18.98 -10.26 -2.25
CA ALA A 297 -18.87 -9.45 -3.46
C ALA A 297 -17.48 -9.55 -4.11
N PHE A 298 -16.40 -9.42 -3.31
CA PHE A 298 -15.02 -9.41 -3.81
C PHE A 298 -14.15 -10.53 -3.23
N ALA A 299 -14.61 -11.23 -2.19
CA ALA A 299 -13.83 -12.25 -1.49
C ALA A 299 -14.64 -13.53 -1.18
N ALA A 300 -15.53 -13.92 -2.09
CA ALA A 300 -16.41 -15.09 -1.91
C ALA A 300 -15.65 -16.37 -1.56
N MET A 301 -14.48 -16.60 -2.17
CA MET A 301 -13.64 -17.78 -1.89
C MET A 301 -13.17 -17.82 -0.43
N GLN A 302 -12.80 -16.69 0.17
CA GLN A 302 -12.41 -16.63 1.59
C GLN A 302 -13.58 -16.92 2.52
N ALA A 303 -14.79 -16.51 2.14
CA ALA A 303 -16.01 -16.67 2.91
C ALA A 303 -16.72 -18.01 2.69
N GLY A 304 -16.16 -18.91 1.88
CA GLY A 304 -16.76 -20.21 1.56
C GLY A 304 -18.01 -20.10 0.69
N PHE A 305 -18.07 -19.09 -0.18
CA PHE A 305 -19.16 -18.83 -1.12
C PHE A 305 -20.54 -18.70 -0.43
N PRO A 306 -20.74 -17.71 0.47
CA PRO A 306 -21.99 -17.54 1.21
C PRO A 306 -23.13 -17.15 0.26
N GLU A 307 -24.29 -17.80 0.38
CA GLU A 307 -25.45 -17.55 -0.48
C GLU A 307 -26.31 -16.37 -0.03
N ASP A 308 -26.14 -15.90 1.19
CA ASP A 308 -26.95 -14.88 1.87
C ASP A 308 -26.33 -13.47 1.86
N GLN A 309 -25.21 -13.28 1.15
CA GLN A 309 -24.47 -12.00 1.08
C GLN A 309 -24.55 -11.33 -0.31
N GLY A 310 -25.46 -11.78 -1.16
CA GLY A 310 -25.61 -11.22 -2.51
C GLY A 310 -24.68 -11.85 -3.56
N PRO A 311 -24.52 -11.23 -4.73
CA PRO A 311 -23.80 -11.80 -5.85
C PRO A 311 -22.28 -11.75 -5.64
N TYR A 312 -21.58 -12.72 -6.21
CA TYR A 312 -20.13 -12.72 -6.38
C TYR A 312 -19.78 -11.85 -7.58
N LEU A 313 -19.33 -10.64 -7.32
CA LEU A 313 -19.08 -9.66 -8.37
C LEU A 313 -17.76 -9.93 -9.10
N VAL A 314 -16.75 -10.32 -8.32
CA VAL A 314 -15.45 -10.78 -8.80
C VAL A 314 -14.99 -12.00 -8.03
N GLU A 315 -14.02 -12.73 -8.59
CA GLU A 315 -13.35 -13.86 -7.95
C GLU A 315 -11.84 -13.65 -8.00
N HIS A 316 -11.20 -13.59 -6.84
CA HIS A 316 -9.76 -13.44 -6.70
C HIS A 316 -9.10 -14.79 -6.52
N HIS A 317 -8.07 -15.09 -7.32
CA HIS A 317 -7.41 -16.40 -7.35
C HIS A 317 -6.22 -16.54 -6.39
N TYR A 318 -5.84 -15.46 -5.68
CA TYR A 318 -4.80 -15.47 -4.66
C TYR A 318 -3.46 -16.06 -5.14
N ALA A 319 -3.00 -15.69 -6.34
CA ALA A 319 -1.73 -16.16 -6.91
C ALA A 319 -0.53 -15.90 -5.99
N GLY A 320 -0.55 -14.79 -5.24
CA GLY A 320 0.43 -14.51 -4.19
C GLY A 320 1.86 -14.34 -4.72
N SER A 321 2.02 -13.85 -5.94
CA SER A 321 3.30 -13.70 -6.63
C SER A 321 4.33 -12.83 -5.88
N TRP A 322 3.87 -12.00 -4.95
CA TRP A 322 4.71 -11.14 -4.11
C TRP A 322 5.23 -11.81 -2.82
N LYS A 323 4.71 -13.01 -2.46
CA LYS A 323 5.04 -13.70 -1.20
C LYS A 323 6.39 -14.40 -1.29
N ASN A 324 7.46 -13.65 -1.52
CA ASN A 324 8.85 -14.11 -1.59
C ASN A 324 9.80 -13.01 -1.11
N ASP A 325 11.09 -13.31 -1.03
CA ASP A 325 12.10 -12.37 -0.52
C ASP A 325 12.27 -11.10 -1.37
N ALA A 326 11.83 -11.11 -2.63
CA ALA A 326 11.90 -9.95 -3.52
C ALA A 326 10.64 -9.07 -3.48
N GLY A 327 9.52 -9.59 -2.94
CA GLY A 327 8.23 -8.89 -2.91
C GLY A 327 7.56 -8.74 -4.27
N GLY A 328 7.87 -9.62 -5.22
CA GLY A 328 7.31 -9.57 -6.57
C GLY A 328 7.62 -10.82 -7.37
N GLU A 329 7.16 -10.88 -8.62
CA GLU A 329 7.44 -12.00 -9.51
C GLU A 329 8.94 -12.13 -9.80
N SER A 330 9.47 -13.34 -9.68
CA SER A 330 10.83 -13.63 -10.16
C SER A 330 10.86 -13.58 -11.68
N VAL A 331 11.83 -12.86 -12.24
CA VAL A 331 12.02 -12.83 -13.69
C VAL A 331 12.40 -14.23 -14.18
N VAL A 332 11.58 -14.78 -15.06
CA VAL A 332 11.90 -16.03 -15.76
C VAL A 332 12.88 -15.67 -16.87
N LYS A 333 14.15 -16.04 -16.69
CA LYS A 333 15.17 -15.87 -17.76
C LYS A 333 14.75 -16.67 -18.97
N SER A 334 14.82 -16.04 -20.14
CA SER A 334 14.56 -16.75 -21.40
C SER A 334 15.51 -17.95 -21.57
N PRO A 335 15.13 -19.00 -22.28
CA PRO A 335 16.03 -20.13 -22.56
C PRO A 335 17.39 -19.68 -23.14
N ILE A 336 17.41 -18.63 -23.97
CA ILE A 336 18.61 -18.05 -24.56
C ILE A 336 19.54 -17.41 -23.51
N GLU A 337 18.96 -16.74 -22.48
CA GLU A 337 19.75 -16.16 -21.39
C GLU A 337 20.23 -17.22 -20.38
N GLN A 338 19.52 -18.33 -20.27
CA GLN A 338 19.94 -19.47 -19.45
C GLN A 338 21.13 -20.18 -20.08
N ASP A 339 21.14 -20.35 -21.41
CA ASP A 339 22.25 -20.94 -22.15
C ASP A 339 23.53 -20.08 -22.05
N HIS A 340 23.40 -18.75 -22.17
CA HIS A 340 24.56 -17.84 -22.02
C HIS A 340 25.13 -17.85 -20.58
N VAL A 341 24.29 -17.91 -19.56
CA VAL A 341 24.78 -17.99 -18.17
C VAL A 341 25.43 -19.34 -17.88
N GLN A 342 24.99 -20.41 -18.57
CA GLN A 342 25.55 -21.73 -18.43
C GLN A 342 26.92 -21.81 -19.14
N GLU A 343 27.04 -21.24 -20.36
CA GLU A 343 28.31 -21.11 -21.10
C GLU A 343 29.34 -20.25 -20.34
N GLU A 344 28.94 -19.14 -19.72
CA GLU A 344 29.85 -18.32 -18.91
C GLU A 344 30.31 -19.04 -17.64
N LYS A 345 29.46 -19.83 -16.99
CA LYS A 345 29.85 -20.67 -15.85
C LYS A 345 30.81 -21.76 -16.23
N GLU A 346 30.57 -22.50 -17.32
CA GLU A 346 31.45 -23.53 -17.81
C GLU A 346 32.80 -22.97 -18.25
N LYS A 347 32.81 -21.76 -18.82
CA LYS A 347 34.03 -21.07 -19.18
C LYS A 347 34.85 -20.62 -17.98
N SER A 348 34.19 -20.11 -16.93
CA SER A 348 34.88 -19.72 -15.70
C SER A 348 35.40 -20.92 -14.89
N GLU A 349 34.73 -22.07 -14.92
CA GLU A 349 35.21 -23.30 -14.29
C GLU A 349 36.35 -23.93 -15.05
N SER A 350 36.36 -23.84 -16.40
CA SER A 350 37.48 -24.32 -17.22
C SER A 350 38.74 -23.48 -17.01
N ASP A 351 38.62 -22.15 -16.91
CA ASP A 351 39.74 -21.26 -16.62
C ASP A 351 40.34 -21.47 -15.21
N HIS A 352 39.50 -21.74 -14.21
CA HIS A 352 39.99 -22.09 -12.87
C HIS A 352 40.62 -23.48 -12.79
N GLY A 353 40.22 -24.40 -13.67
CA GLY A 353 40.81 -25.72 -13.82
C GLY A 353 42.21 -25.67 -14.46
N ALA A 354 42.40 -24.80 -15.47
CA ALA A 354 43.66 -24.63 -16.17
C ALA A 354 44.75 -24.00 -15.28
N VAL A 355 44.42 -23.00 -14.47
CA VAL A 355 45.35 -22.35 -13.53
C VAL A 355 45.80 -23.30 -12.40
N LYS A 356 45.02 -24.27 -12.01
CA LYS A 356 45.41 -25.28 -10.99
C LYS A 356 46.33 -26.40 -11.55
N SER A 357 46.32 -26.65 -12.84
CA SER A 357 47.23 -27.62 -13.47
C SER A 357 48.64 -27.06 -13.71
N GLU A 358 48.78 -25.78 -14.04
CA GLU A 358 50.09 -25.13 -14.22
C GLU A 358 50.89 -24.97 -12.93
N ILE A 359 50.25 -24.85 -11.76
CA ILE A 359 50.95 -24.71 -10.46
C ILE A 359 51.50 -26.07 -9.93
N ARG A 360 51.17 -27.20 -10.57
CA ARG A 360 51.60 -28.53 -10.10
C ARG A 360 52.84 -29.07 -10.81
N GLU A 361 53.31 -28.47 -11.90
CA GLU A 361 54.49 -28.95 -12.64
C GLU A 361 55.81 -28.29 -12.24
N ASP A 362 55.82 -27.22 -11.46
CA ASP A 362 57.07 -26.52 -11.07
C ASP A 362 57.61 -26.89 -9.66
N GLY A 363 57.16 -28.00 -9.07
CA GLY A 363 57.45 -28.39 -7.67
C GLY A 363 58.29 -29.65 -7.48
N ASP A 364 58.94 -30.20 -8.53
CA ASP A 364 59.83 -31.39 -8.37
C ASP A 364 61.08 -31.28 -9.24
N SER A 365 62.12 -30.59 -8.71
CA SER A 365 63.50 -30.67 -9.19
C SER A 365 64.43 -30.35 -8.02
#